data_3c412bcd1c250430d4c614eaf0e8c0ef
#
_entry.id   3c412bcd1c250430d4c614eaf0e8c0ef
#
_cell.length_a   1.000
_cell.length_b   1.000
_cell.length_c   1.000
_cell.angle_alpha   90.00
_cell.angle_beta   90.00
_cell.angle_gamma   90.00
#
_symmetry.space_group_name_H-M   'P 1'
#
loop_
_entity.id
_entity.type
_entity.pdbx_description
1 polymer ?
#
loop_
_entity_poly.entity_id
_entity_poly.type
_entity_poly.pdbx_seq_one_letter_code
_entity_poly.pdbx_strand_id
1 'polypeptide(L)'
;RLIELAYEQNLSLLAAGIRVLEARAQLGVAIGEFYPQQQQLNASASYNRLPTSLPYAVVDNTFWQAAFGAQVGWELDLWGKIRRGIESAGSAFLASVAAYDDVLVTLTGDVASTYVRIRTLDQQLAIARENVVRQRQALAIASARFRGGVVSKRDVYQAENVLGATEAAIP
;
A
#
# COMPACT_ATOMS: atom_id res chain seq x y z
N ARG A 1 -20.96 -5.92 -3.26
CA ARG A 1 -20.81 -6.00 -1.79
C ARG A 1 -19.44 -6.50 -1.33
N LEU A 2 -18.90 -7.67 -1.80
CA LEU A 2 -17.54 -8.13 -1.42
C LEU A 2 -16.45 -7.18 -1.92
N ILE A 3 -16.54 -6.69 -3.14
CA ILE A 3 -15.60 -5.74 -3.74
C ILE A 3 -15.65 -4.39 -2.99
N GLU A 4 -16.82 -3.90 -2.63
CA GLU A 4 -17.01 -2.67 -1.84
C GLU A 4 -16.31 -2.77 -0.48
N LEU A 5 -16.53 -3.89 0.24
CA LEU A 5 -15.85 -4.16 1.50
C LEU A 5 -14.31 -4.24 1.33
N ALA A 6 -13.85 -4.84 0.23
CA ALA A 6 -12.43 -4.91 -0.07
C ALA A 6 -11.85 -3.51 -0.31
N TYR A 7 -12.56 -2.61 -1.00
CA TYR A 7 -12.14 -1.23 -1.21
C TYR A 7 -12.04 -0.43 0.09
N GLU A 8 -12.98 -0.62 1.00
CA GLU A 8 -13.01 0.09 2.29
C GLU A 8 -11.91 -0.37 3.27
N GLN A 9 -11.52 -1.65 3.20
CA GLN A 9 -10.65 -2.27 4.21
C GLN A 9 -9.24 -2.59 3.70
N ASN A 10 -8.95 -2.41 2.41
CA ASN A 10 -7.68 -2.78 1.85
C ASN A 10 -6.60 -1.71 2.10
N LEU A 11 -5.60 -2.06 2.91
CA LEU A 11 -4.49 -1.17 3.25
C LEU A 11 -3.60 -0.82 2.06
N SER A 12 -3.46 -1.71 1.07
CA SER A 12 -2.68 -1.43 -0.15
C SER A 12 -3.33 -0.35 -0.98
N LEU A 13 -4.67 -0.37 -1.09
CA LEU A 13 -5.42 0.68 -1.78
C LEU A 13 -5.31 2.03 -1.05
N LEU A 14 -5.41 2.03 0.27
CA LEU A 14 -5.20 3.22 1.08
C LEU A 14 -3.79 3.78 0.89
N ALA A 15 -2.76 2.93 0.92
CA ALA A 15 -1.37 3.33 0.69
C ALA A 15 -1.16 3.90 -0.72
N ALA A 16 -1.80 3.32 -1.75
CA ALA A 16 -1.76 3.88 -3.10
C ALA A 16 -2.41 5.27 -3.17
N GLY A 17 -3.55 5.47 -2.49
CA GLY A 17 -4.20 6.79 -2.37
C GLY A 17 -3.31 7.83 -1.69
N ILE A 18 -2.60 7.47 -0.62
CA ILE A 18 -1.64 8.36 0.06
C ILE A 18 -0.48 8.74 -0.88
N ARG A 19 0.02 7.81 -1.71
CA ARG A 19 1.07 8.12 -2.70
C ARG A 19 0.61 9.14 -3.75
N VAL A 20 -0.66 9.13 -4.13
CA VAL A 20 -1.24 10.17 -5.00
C VAL A 20 -1.21 11.54 -4.33
N LEU A 21 -1.54 11.62 -3.04
CA LEU A 21 -1.45 12.86 -2.27
C LEU A 21 -0.01 13.34 -2.11
N GLU A 22 0.93 12.43 -1.90
CA GLU A 22 2.37 12.73 -1.86
C GLU A 22 2.86 13.30 -3.20
N ALA A 23 2.54 12.65 -4.31
CA ALA A 23 2.92 13.14 -5.64
C ALA A 23 2.30 14.51 -5.96
N ARG A 24 1.06 14.77 -5.50
CA ARG A 24 0.43 16.10 -5.60
C ARG A 24 1.17 17.14 -4.77
N ALA A 25 1.63 16.80 -3.58
CA ALA A 25 2.42 17.71 -2.74
C ALA A 25 3.77 18.03 -3.39
N GLN A 26 4.44 17.02 -3.99
CA GLN A 26 5.69 17.20 -4.73
C GLN A 26 5.50 18.12 -5.96
N LEU A 27 4.39 17.97 -6.68
CA LEU A 27 4.02 18.93 -7.74
C LEU A 27 3.87 20.35 -7.18
N GLY A 28 3.25 20.51 -6.01
CA GLY A 28 3.14 21.79 -5.33
C GLY A 28 4.50 22.41 -4.99
N VAL A 29 5.46 21.61 -4.57
CA VAL A 29 6.85 22.03 -4.33
C VAL A 29 7.50 22.51 -5.63
N ALA A 30 7.39 21.73 -6.72
CA ALA A 30 7.93 22.11 -8.03
C ALA A 30 7.32 23.42 -8.56
N ILE A 31 6.01 23.64 -8.36
CA ILE A 31 5.36 24.91 -8.69
C ILE A 31 5.91 26.04 -7.82
N GLY A 32 6.21 25.77 -6.54
CA GLY A 32 6.81 26.73 -5.62
C GLY A 32 8.16 27.28 -6.09
N GLU A 33 8.95 26.47 -6.79
CA GLU A 33 10.25 26.87 -7.35
C GLU A 33 10.13 27.94 -8.45
N PHE A 34 8.95 28.14 -9.01
CA PHE A 34 8.70 29.21 -9.98
C PHE A 34 8.67 30.60 -9.35
N TYR A 35 8.39 30.70 -8.06
CA TYR A 35 8.36 31.94 -7.27
C TYR A 35 9.73 32.23 -6.66
N PRO A 36 9.95 33.42 -6.07
CA PRO A 36 11.23 33.75 -5.43
C PRO A 36 11.63 32.67 -4.41
N GLN A 37 12.76 32.01 -4.69
CA GLN A 37 13.20 30.81 -3.95
C GLN A 37 13.81 31.14 -2.59
N GLN A 38 14.36 32.35 -2.44
CA GLN A 38 14.97 32.81 -1.21
C GLN A 38 14.22 34.01 -0.68
N GLN A 39 13.66 33.88 0.51
CA GLN A 39 13.01 34.97 1.23
C GLN A 39 13.53 34.94 2.67
N GLN A 40 14.25 35.98 3.04
CA GLN A 40 14.87 36.04 4.36
C GLN A 40 14.55 37.38 5.03
N LEU A 41 14.10 37.32 6.27
CA LEU A 41 13.93 38.46 7.14
C LEU A 41 14.99 38.36 8.25
N ASN A 42 15.76 39.42 8.42
CA ASN A 42 16.79 39.53 9.45
C ASN A 42 16.44 40.68 10.39
N ALA A 43 16.49 40.41 11.67
CA ALA A 43 16.38 41.44 12.67
C ALA A 43 17.50 41.22 13.69
N SER A 44 18.25 42.27 14.03
CA SER A 44 19.25 42.23 15.06
C SER A 44 19.15 43.44 15.94
N ALA A 45 19.41 43.27 17.22
CA ALA A 45 19.56 44.34 18.21
C ALA A 45 20.84 44.08 19.01
N SER A 46 21.67 45.09 19.10
CA SER A 46 22.91 45.02 19.87
C SER A 46 23.10 46.24 20.76
N TYR A 47 23.64 46.03 21.90
CA TYR A 47 24.06 47.07 22.82
C TYR A 47 25.59 47.17 22.78
N ASN A 48 26.09 48.28 22.23
CA ASN A 48 27.51 48.45 21.98
C ASN A 48 28.12 49.47 22.97
N ARG A 49 29.31 49.15 23.45
CA ARG A 49 30.11 50.05 24.28
C ARG A 49 31.44 50.33 23.59
N LEU A 50 31.67 51.58 23.27
CA LEU A 50 32.96 52.01 22.71
C LEU A 50 34.04 52.13 23.78
N PRO A 51 35.31 51.78 23.48
CA PRO A 51 36.41 51.97 24.42
C PRO A 51 36.69 53.45 24.65
N THR A 52 36.90 53.82 25.91
CA THR A 52 37.18 55.21 26.36
C THR A 52 38.49 55.74 25.89
N SER A 53 39.36 54.93 25.28
CA SER A 53 40.69 55.31 24.79
C SER A 53 40.72 56.02 23.44
N LEU A 54 39.55 56.22 22.81
CA LEU A 54 39.51 56.98 21.55
C LEU A 54 39.59 58.48 21.78
N PRO A 55 40.42 59.26 21.00
CA PRO A 55 40.68 60.70 21.22
C PRO A 55 39.44 61.60 21.07
N TYR A 56 38.34 61.05 20.53
CA TYR A 56 37.06 61.74 20.28
C TYR A 56 35.92 61.07 21.00
N ALA A 57 36.11 60.56 22.22
CA ALA A 57 35.06 59.93 23.00
C ALA A 57 33.91 60.92 23.26
N VAL A 58 32.75 60.68 22.69
CA VAL A 58 31.50 61.39 22.99
C VAL A 58 31.07 61.01 24.41
N VAL A 59 30.32 61.89 25.07
CA VAL A 59 29.92 61.76 26.49
C VAL A 59 29.22 60.44 26.82
N ASP A 60 28.53 59.79 25.90
CA ASP A 60 27.95 58.50 26.04
C ASP A 60 28.64 57.44 25.15
N ASN A 61 29.48 56.59 25.82
CA ASN A 61 30.22 55.52 25.15
C ASN A 61 29.36 54.27 24.84
N THR A 62 28.07 54.30 25.15
CA THR A 62 27.17 53.18 25.03
C THR A 62 25.97 53.58 24.18
N PHE A 63 25.61 52.72 23.22
CA PHE A 63 24.47 52.97 22.35
C PHE A 63 23.79 51.63 21.94
N TRP A 64 22.50 51.73 21.68
CA TRP A 64 21.73 50.65 21.08
C TRP A 64 21.81 50.77 19.57
N GLN A 65 22.04 49.64 18.93
CA GLN A 65 21.95 49.50 17.47
C GLN A 65 20.90 48.46 17.13
N ALA A 66 19.93 48.79 16.33
CA ALA A 66 18.96 47.90 15.77
C ALA A 66 19.10 47.91 14.26
N ALA A 67 19.09 46.75 13.64
CA ALA A 67 19.09 46.59 12.22
C ALA A 67 17.94 45.63 11.83
N PHE A 68 17.22 46.02 10.80
CA PHE A 68 16.17 45.24 10.20
C PHE A 68 16.44 45.17 8.69
N GLY A 69 16.38 43.95 8.12
CA GLY A 69 16.62 43.74 6.69
C GLY A 69 15.70 42.66 6.13
N ALA A 70 15.31 42.83 4.89
CA ALA A 70 14.64 41.85 4.07
C ALA A 70 15.48 41.55 2.84
N GLN A 71 15.65 40.29 2.51
CA GLN A 71 16.37 39.86 1.31
C GLN A 71 15.50 38.91 0.52
N VAL A 72 15.41 39.13 -0.80
CA VAL A 72 14.71 38.29 -1.76
C VAL A 72 15.68 37.89 -2.86
N GLY A 73 15.86 36.57 -3.06
CA GLY A 73 16.60 36.00 -4.18
C GLY A 73 15.66 35.25 -5.11
N TRP A 74 15.71 35.57 -6.41
CA TRP A 74 14.87 34.94 -7.41
C TRP A 74 15.65 34.55 -8.66
N GLU A 75 15.68 33.25 -8.99
CA GLU A 75 16.23 32.73 -10.24
C GLU A 75 15.12 32.77 -11.30
N LEU A 76 15.28 33.63 -12.29
CA LEU A 76 14.31 33.74 -13.41
C LEU A 76 14.51 32.56 -14.39
N ASP A 77 13.42 31.90 -14.75
CA ASP A 77 13.42 30.77 -15.68
C ASP A 77 13.47 31.21 -17.15
N LEU A 78 14.61 31.74 -17.60
CA LEU A 78 14.80 32.19 -18.98
C LEU A 78 14.87 31.03 -19.98
N TRP A 79 15.44 29.89 -19.54
CA TRP A 79 15.69 28.69 -20.36
C TRP A 79 14.65 27.61 -20.21
N GLY A 80 13.68 27.80 -19.35
CA GLY A 80 12.60 26.82 -19.12
C GLY A 80 12.95 25.65 -18.23
N LYS A 81 14.04 25.69 -17.46
CA LYS A 81 14.45 24.64 -16.52
C LYS A 81 13.36 24.35 -15.49
N ILE A 82 12.86 25.38 -14.83
CA ILE A 82 11.84 25.26 -13.77
C ILE A 82 10.50 24.81 -14.40
N ARG A 83 10.11 25.36 -15.54
CA ARG A 83 8.90 24.95 -16.27
C ARG A 83 8.93 23.48 -16.66
N ARG A 84 10.08 22.96 -17.14
CA ARG A 84 10.24 21.52 -17.45
C ARG A 84 10.24 20.66 -16.18
N GLY A 85 10.74 21.18 -15.07
CA GLY A 85 10.61 20.52 -13.76
C GLY A 85 9.15 20.36 -13.32
N ILE A 86 8.34 21.42 -13.46
CA ILE A 86 6.90 21.39 -13.17
C ILE A 86 6.16 20.38 -14.07
N GLU A 87 6.46 20.38 -15.37
CA GLU A 87 5.88 19.44 -16.33
C GLU A 87 6.22 17.98 -15.98
N SER A 88 7.48 17.73 -15.58
CA SER A 88 7.94 16.43 -15.12
C SER A 88 7.20 15.98 -13.83
N ALA A 89 7.08 16.88 -12.84
CA ALA A 89 6.36 16.59 -11.60
C ALA A 89 4.85 16.38 -11.85
N GLY A 90 4.25 17.13 -12.80
CA GLY A 90 2.88 16.92 -13.25
C GLY A 90 2.66 15.56 -13.89
N SER A 91 3.60 15.13 -14.73
CA SER A 91 3.56 13.78 -15.32
C SER A 91 3.72 12.68 -14.28
N ALA A 92 4.58 12.86 -13.28
CA ALA A 92 4.73 11.92 -12.16
C ALA A 92 3.46 11.84 -11.31
N PHE A 93 2.77 12.96 -11.09
CA PHE A 93 1.46 12.96 -10.42
C PHE A 93 0.43 12.14 -11.21
N LEU A 94 0.31 12.35 -12.54
CA LEU A 94 -0.61 11.55 -13.37
C LEU A 94 -0.26 10.07 -13.38
N ALA A 95 1.03 9.74 -13.39
CA ALA A 95 1.48 8.35 -13.27
C ALA A 95 1.07 7.72 -11.93
N SER A 96 1.09 8.48 -10.83
CA SER A 96 0.62 7.99 -9.53
C SER A 96 -0.89 7.72 -9.49
N VAL A 97 -1.68 8.51 -10.21
CA VAL A 97 -3.14 8.28 -10.37
C VAL A 97 -3.38 6.98 -11.16
N ALA A 98 -2.68 6.79 -12.28
CA ALA A 98 -2.79 5.56 -13.07
C ALA A 98 -2.36 4.31 -12.25
N ALA A 99 -1.32 4.43 -11.42
CA ALA A 99 -0.90 3.37 -10.52
C ALA A 99 -1.96 3.05 -9.43
N TYR A 100 -2.71 4.04 -8.97
CA TYR A 100 -3.85 3.80 -8.08
C TYR A 100 -4.97 3.02 -8.78
N ASP A 101 -5.29 3.36 -10.03
CA ASP A 101 -6.29 2.64 -10.84
C ASP A 101 -5.86 1.18 -11.09
N ASP A 102 -4.56 0.94 -11.32
CA ASP A 102 -4.01 -0.42 -11.47
C ASP A 102 -4.20 -1.27 -10.20
N VAL A 103 -3.98 -0.69 -9.02
CA VAL A 103 -4.26 -1.36 -7.73
C VAL A 103 -5.76 -1.70 -7.59
N LEU A 104 -6.68 -0.83 -8.03
CA LEU A 104 -8.11 -1.11 -8.02
C LEU A 104 -8.48 -2.31 -8.90
N VAL A 105 -7.93 -2.35 -10.12
CA VAL A 105 -8.17 -3.46 -11.06
C VAL A 105 -7.62 -4.77 -10.50
N THR A 106 -6.39 -4.75 -10.00
CA THR A 106 -5.74 -5.92 -9.39
C THR A 106 -6.54 -6.45 -8.20
N LEU A 107 -6.93 -5.55 -7.27
CA LEU A 107 -7.73 -5.93 -6.10
C LEU A 107 -9.07 -6.57 -6.50
N THR A 108 -9.72 -6.03 -7.53
CA THR A 108 -10.98 -6.60 -8.05
C THR A 108 -10.76 -8.01 -8.58
N GLY A 109 -9.68 -8.23 -9.35
CA GLY A 109 -9.29 -9.55 -9.86
C GLY A 109 -8.99 -10.55 -8.74
N ASP A 110 -8.27 -10.12 -7.72
CA ASP A 110 -7.91 -10.95 -6.55
C ASP A 110 -9.15 -11.37 -5.75
N VAL A 111 -10.08 -10.46 -5.51
CA VAL A 111 -11.34 -10.76 -4.84
C VAL A 111 -12.16 -11.77 -5.65
N ALA A 112 -12.27 -11.57 -6.98
CA ALA A 112 -13.02 -12.46 -7.85
C ALA A 112 -12.40 -13.86 -7.91
N SER A 113 -11.07 -13.95 -8.10
CA SER A 113 -10.36 -15.23 -8.18
C SER A 113 -10.43 -16.00 -6.85
N THR A 114 -10.28 -15.31 -5.74
CA THR A 114 -10.40 -15.90 -4.40
C THR A 114 -11.82 -16.42 -4.15
N TYR A 115 -12.84 -15.66 -4.53
CA TYR A 115 -14.23 -16.11 -4.42
C TYR A 115 -14.50 -17.38 -5.24
N VAL A 116 -14.06 -17.41 -6.51
CA VAL A 116 -14.19 -18.61 -7.36
C VAL A 116 -13.47 -19.80 -6.73
N ARG A 117 -12.26 -19.58 -6.21
CA ARG A 117 -11.49 -20.65 -5.52
C ARG A 117 -12.24 -21.20 -4.30
N ILE A 118 -12.81 -20.36 -3.47
CA ILE A 118 -13.62 -20.78 -2.32
C ILE A 118 -14.81 -21.62 -2.80
N ARG A 119 -15.54 -21.15 -3.81
CA ARG A 119 -16.69 -21.90 -4.34
C ARG A 119 -16.30 -23.26 -4.93
N THR A 120 -15.14 -23.33 -5.58
CA THR A 120 -14.61 -24.60 -6.10
C THR A 120 -14.27 -25.56 -4.96
N LEU A 121 -13.62 -25.07 -3.89
CA LEU A 121 -13.31 -25.88 -2.72
C LEU A 121 -14.58 -26.37 -1.99
N ASP A 122 -15.60 -25.52 -1.86
CA ASP A 122 -16.90 -25.90 -1.30
C ASP A 122 -17.52 -27.05 -2.11
N GLN A 123 -17.48 -26.97 -3.43
CA GLN A 123 -18.01 -28.01 -4.31
C GLN A 123 -17.19 -29.30 -4.24
N GLN A 124 -15.87 -29.22 -4.19
CA GLN A 124 -14.98 -30.38 -3.99
C GLN A 124 -15.26 -31.06 -2.66
N LEU A 125 -15.44 -30.31 -1.58
CA LEU A 125 -15.79 -30.84 -0.27
C LEU A 125 -17.15 -31.55 -0.29
N ALA A 126 -18.15 -30.99 -0.96
CA ALA A 126 -19.45 -31.65 -1.10
C ALA A 126 -19.33 -33.01 -1.84
N ILE A 127 -18.57 -33.04 -2.95
CA ILE A 127 -18.31 -34.28 -3.71
C ILE A 127 -17.52 -35.30 -2.86
N ALA A 128 -16.50 -34.85 -2.12
CA ALA A 128 -15.73 -35.74 -1.25
C ALA A 128 -16.61 -36.39 -0.18
N ARG A 129 -17.49 -35.63 0.46
CA ARG A 129 -18.46 -36.15 1.43
C ARG A 129 -19.42 -37.16 0.83
N GLU A 130 -19.92 -36.91 -0.37
CA GLU A 130 -20.77 -37.87 -1.10
C GLU A 130 -19.99 -39.16 -1.42
N ASN A 131 -18.74 -39.05 -1.85
CA ASN A 131 -17.87 -40.21 -2.11
C ASN A 131 -17.66 -41.06 -0.86
N VAL A 132 -17.48 -40.49 0.33
CA VAL A 132 -17.41 -41.26 1.59
C VAL A 132 -18.69 -42.07 1.80
N VAL A 133 -19.86 -41.47 1.58
CA VAL A 133 -21.14 -42.22 1.70
C VAL A 133 -21.18 -43.42 0.74
N ARG A 134 -20.77 -43.20 -0.52
CA ARG A 134 -20.72 -44.27 -1.55
C ARG A 134 -19.70 -45.37 -1.18
N GLN A 135 -18.53 -45.01 -0.65
CA GLN A 135 -17.52 -45.98 -0.21
C GLN A 135 -17.96 -46.78 1.00
N ARG A 136 -18.69 -46.19 1.96
CA ARG A 136 -19.31 -46.91 3.06
C ARG A 136 -20.34 -47.95 2.58
N GLN A 137 -21.14 -47.59 1.56
CA GLN A 137 -22.09 -48.56 0.94
C GLN A 137 -21.33 -49.69 0.24
N ALA A 138 -20.26 -49.39 -0.50
CA ALA A 138 -19.41 -50.38 -1.15
C ALA A 138 -18.78 -51.34 -0.15
N LEU A 139 -18.28 -50.87 0.99
CA LEU A 139 -17.75 -51.69 2.08
C LEU A 139 -18.84 -52.59 2.67
N ALA A 140 -20.05 -52.07 2.88
CA ALA A 140 -21.18 -52.86 3.40
C ALA A 140 -21.54 -54.01 2.42
N ILE A 141 -21.56 -53.75 1.09
CA ILE A 141 -21.80 -54.78 0.08
C ILE A 141 -20.67 -55.81 0.05
N ALA A 142 -19.39 -55.37 0.06
CA ALA A 142 -18.23 -56.28 0.11
C ALA A 142 -18.30 -57.22 1.34
N SER A 143 -18.61 -56.65 2.52
CA SER A 143 -18.78 -57.41 3.76
C SER A 143 -19.92 -58.39 3.72
N ALA A 144 -21.05 -58.06 3.12
CA ALA A 144 -22.20 -58.96 2.92
C ALA A 144 -21.85 -60.11 1.98
N ARG A 145 -21.17 -59.82 0.86
CA ARG A 145 -20.71 -60.85 -0.09
C ARG A 145 -19.67 -61.79 0.51
N PHE A 146 -18.78 -61.29 1.34
CA PHE A 146 -17.80 -62.11 2.08
C PHE A 146 -18.50 -63.07 3.04
N ARG A 147 -19.48 -62.59 3.80
CA ARG A 147 -20.29 -63.45 4.67
C ARG A 147 -21.08 -64.53 3.89
N GLY A 148 -21.47 -64.25 2.67
CA GLY A 148 -22.10 -65.18 1.76
C GLY A 148 -21.11 -66.11 1.03
N GLY A 149 -19.80 -66.01 1.28
CA GLY A 149 -18.78 -66.85 0.66
C GLY A 149 -18.47 -66.54 -0.83
N VAL A 150 -18.94 -65.40 -1.34
CA VAL A 150 -18.83 -65.04 -2.77
C VAL A 150 -17.52 -64.32 -3.09
N VAL A 151 -16.93 -63.61 -2.10
CA VAL A 151 -15.68 -62.83 -2.25
C VAL A 151 -14.69 -63.17 -1.15
N SER A 152 -13.43 -62.79 -1.38
CA SER A 152 -12.34 -63.02 -0.42
C SER A 152 -12.29 -61.95 0.67
N LYS A 153 -11.66 -62.25 1.81
CA LYS A 153 -11.40 -61.27 2.87
C LYS A 153 -10.53 -60.10 2.40
N ARG A 154 -9.69 -60.33 1.40
CA ARG A 154 -8.88 -59.31 0.75
C ARG A 154 -9.74 -58.20 0.15
N ASP A 155 -10.88 -58.53 -0.45
CA ASP A 155 -11.77 -57.57 -1.10
C ASP A 155 -12.41 -56.65 -0.06
N VAL A 156 -12.71 -57.15 1.14
CA VAL A 156 -13.21 -56.37 2.27
C VAL A 156 -12.15 -55.39 2.76
N TYR A 157 -10.91 -55.86 2.95
CA TYR A 157 -9.81 -54.96 3.37
C TYR A 157 -9.48 -53.91 2.32
N GLN A 158 -9.62 -54.23 1.05
CA GLN A 158 -9.45 -53.28 -0.02
C GLN A 158 -10.52 -52.19 0.03
N ALA A 159 -11.78 -52.54 0.24
CA ALA A 159 -12.85 -51.57 0.40
C ALA A 159 -12.68 -50.69 1.67
N GLU A 160 -12.22 -51.29 2.78
CA GLU A 160 -11.88 -50.57 4.01
C GLU A 160 -10.75 -49.55 3.79
N ASN A 161 -9.70 -49.93 3.08
CA ASN A 161 -8.55 -49.10 2.80
C ASN A 161 -8.95 -47.91 1.91
N VAL A 162 -9.77 -48.14 0.86
CA VAL A 162 -10.31 -47.09 -0.01
C VAL A 162 -11.20 -46.11 0.77
N LEU A 163 -12.06 -46.65 1.67
CA LEU A 163 -12.88 -45.80 2.54
C LEU A 163 -12.00 -44.91 3.42
N GLY A 164 -11.02 -45.51 4.13
CA GLY A 164 -10.11 -44.76 5.00
C GLY A 164 -9.31 -43.68 4.25
N ALA A 165 -8.82 -43.99 3.04
CA ALA A 165 -8.15 -43.01 2.20
C ALA A 165 -9.08 -41.88 1.77
N THR A 166 -10.36 -42.16 1.47
CA THR A 166 -11.35 -41.16 1.09
C THR A 166 -11.75 -40.28 2.29
N GLU A 167 -11.87 -40.84 3.47
CA GLU A 167 -12.15 -40.13 4.72
C GLU A 167 -10.98 -39.20 5.10
N ALA A 168 -9.74 -39.68 4.96
CA ALA A 168 -8.54 -38.91 5.26
C ALA A 168 -8.31 -37.71 4.29
N ALA A 169 -8.96 -37.73 3.12
CA ALA A 169 -8.89 -36.62 2.17
C ALA A 169 -9.84 -35.43 2.52
N ILE A 170 -10.69 -35.62 3.54
CA ILE A 170 -11.59 -34.56 4.02
C ILE A 170 -10.94 -33.91 5.25
N PRO A 171 -10.74 -32.54 5.21
CA PRO A 171 -10.17 -31.78 6.33
C PRO A 171 -11.09 -31.77 7.56
#